data_3ee6dafed27655ae7ef713e9c23dcabb
#
_entry.id   3ee6dafed27655ae7ef713e9c23dcabb
#
_cell.length_a   1.000
_cell.length_b   1.000
_cell.length_c   1.000
_cell.angle_alpha   90.00
_cell.angle_beta   90.00
_cell.angle_gamma   90.00
#
_symmetry.space_group_name_H-M   'P 1'
#
loop_
_entity.id
_entity.type
_entity.pdbx_description
1 polymer ?
#
loop_
_entity_poly.entity_id
_entity_poly.type
_entity_poly.pdbx_seq_one_letter_code
_entity_poly.pdbx_strand_id
1 'polypeptide(L)'
;MFLNQISRIVLVQIKKLPYINYILLSLATMIFVIGLALLYSAGGGSMDPWASKQLIRFIISIFIFLSVSIINIRVWLGSAYYIYFLSLFLLILVNFFGNTGMGSQRWLNIGFFNLQPSELIKFSLVLVLARYFHREKDFNFW
;
A
#
# COMPACT_ATOMS: atom_id res chain seq x y z
N MET A 1 24.55 -24.23 -5.52
CA MET A 1 24.95 -23.00 -4.81
C MET A 1 23.80 -21.97 -4.79
N PHE A 2 23.10 -21.72 -5.89
CA PHE A 2 22.01 -20.76 -6.02
C PHE A 2 20.78 -21.10 -5.17
N LEU A 3 20.33 -22.36 -5.14
CA LEU A 3 19.19 -22.84 -4.35
C LEU A 3 19.40 -22.69 -2.84
N ASN A 4 20.62 -22.86 -2.34
CA ASN A 4 20.94 -22.65 -0.92
C ASN A 4 20.93 -21.18 -0.51
N GLN A 5 21.18 -20.25 -1.42
CA GLN A 5 21.02 -18.82 -1.15
C GLN A 5 19.54 -18.43 -1.10
N ILE A 6 18.75 -18.93 -2.05
CA ILE A 6 17.29 -18.66 -2.06
C ILE A 6 16.62 -19.21 -0.79
N SER A 7 16.94 -20.44 -0.38
CA SER A 7 16.39 -21.03 0.84
C SER A 7 16.78 -20.26 2.10
N ARG A 8 18.01 -19.76 2.20
CA ARG A 8 18.43 -18.90 3.32
C ARG A 8 17.70 -17.57 3.34
N ILE A 9 17.51 -16.93 2.17
CA ILE A 9 16.74 -15.69 2.06
C ILE A 9 15.30 -15.94 2.50
N VAL A 10 14.65 -16.99 2.01
CA VAL A 10 13.27 -17.35 2.38
C VAL A 10 13.15 -17.65 3.86
N LEU A 11 14.08 -18.43 4.45
CA LEU A 11 14.08 -18.75 5.88
C LEU A 11 14.28 -17.52 6.78
N VAL A 12 15.15 -16.58 6.38
CA VAL A 12 15.35 -15.31 7.09
C VAL A 12 14.10 -14.44 7.01
N GLN A 13 13.38 -14.50 5.90
CA GLN A 13 12.13 -13.75 5.73
C GLN A 13 10.97 -14.35 6.53
N ILE A 14 10.87 -15.68 6.58
CA ILE A 14 9.86 -16.37 7.42
C ILE A 14 10.08 -16.06 8.91
N LYS A 15 11.33 -15.90 9.37
CA LYS A 15 11.64 -15.45 10.74
C LYS A 15 11.13 -14.04 11.07
N LYS A 16 10.78 -13.22 10.07
CA LYS A 16 10.21 -11.87 10.26
C LYS A 16 8.69 -11.86 10.42
N LEU A 17 7.99 -12.94 10.10
CA LEU A 17 6.55 -13.07 10.31
C LEU A 17 6.08 -12.73 11.74
N PRO A 18 6.81 -13.06 12.84
CA PRO A 18 6.41 -12.68 14.20
C PRO A 18 6.45 -11.16 14.47
N TYR A 19 7.05 -10.35 13.59
CA TYR A 19 7.05 -8.88 13.72
C TYR A 19 5.83 -8.21 13.08
N ILE A 20 4.93 -8.98 12.47
CA ILE A 20 3.65 -8.44 11.98
C ILE A 20 2.81 -8.04 13.18
N ASN A 21 2.31 -6.81 13.18
CA ASN A 21 1.39 -6.35 14.20
C ASN A 21 0.01 -7.01 14.01
N TYR A 22 -0.20 -8.12 14.72
CA TYR A 22 -1.44 -8.89 14.64
C TYR A 22 -2.67 -8.09 15.11
N ILE A 23 -2.48 -7.12 16.01
CA ILE A 23 -3.55 -6.25 16.48
C ILE A 23 -4.03 -5.37 15.31
N LEU A 24 -3.12 -4.78 14.57
CA LEU A 24 -3.45 -3.95 13.39
C LEU A 24 -4.14 -4.80 12.32
N LEU A 25 -3.65 -6.00 12.06
CA LEU A 25 -4.25 -6.91 11.09
C LEU A 25 -5.66 -7.35 11.50
N SER A 26 -5.87 -7.67 12.79
CA SER A 26 -7.19 -8.06 13.31
C SER A 26 -8.19 -6.90 13.24
N LEU A 27 -7.79 -5.68 13.58
CA LEU A 27 -8.63 -4.50 13.46
C LEU A 27 -9.01 -4.21 12.01
N ALA A 28 -8.05 -4.29 11.09
CA ALA A 28 -8.31 -4.11 9.66
C ALA A 28 -9.29 -5.16 9.12
N THR A 29 -9.13 -6.42 9.54
CA THR A 29 -10.03 -7.50 9.16
C THR A 29 -11.44 -7.30 9.74
N MET A 30 -11.53 -6.85 10.99
CA MET A 30 -12.82 -6.55 11.63
C MET A 30 -13.58 -5.44 10.90
N ILE A 31 -12.89 -4.35 10.56
CA ILE A 31 -13.48 -3.25 9.77
C ILE A 31 -13.92 -3.75 8.39
N PHE A 32 -13.13 -4.61 7.76
CA PHE A 32 -13.48 -5.20 6.47
C PHE A 32 -14.74 -6.05 6.57
N VAL A 33 -14.87 -6.92 7.59
CA VAL A 33 -16.06 -7.78 7.79
C VAL A 33 -17.31 -6.93 7.99
N ILE A 34 -17.23 -5.86 8.80
CA ILE A 34 -18.36 -4.93 8.99
C ILE A 34 -18.70 -4.27 7.66
N GLY A 35 -17.72 -3.79 6.91
CA GLY A 35 -17.93 -3.17 5.59
C GLY A 35 -18.55 -4.14 4.57
N LEU A 36 -18.14 -5.40 4.59
CA LEU A 36 -18.71 -6.45 3.73
C LEU A 36 -20.17 -6.74 4.08
N ALA A 37 -20.49 -6.83 5.38
CA ALA A 37 -21.86 -7.02 5.84
C ALA A 37 -22.78 -5.87 5.44
N LEU A 38 -22.29 -4.62 5.54
CA LEU A 38 -23.04 -3.45 5.09
C LEU A 38 -23.27 -3.46 3.57
N LEU A 39 -22.27 -3.83 2.77
CA LEU A 39 -22.43 -3.93 1.33
C LEU A 39 -23.40 -5.05 0.92
N TYR A 40 -23.36 -6.18 1.61
CA TYR A 40 -24.30 -7.27 1.40
C TYR A 40 -25.74 -6.85 1.72
N SER A 41 -25.93 -6.16 2.85
CA SER A 41 -27.24 -5.62 3.24
C SER A 41 -27.76 -4.56 2.25
N ALA A 42 -26.89 -3.62 1.84
CA ALA A 42 -27.23 -2.61 0.84
C ALA A 42 -27.54 -3.19 -0.55
N GLY A 43 -26.93 -4.35 -0.87
CA GLY A 43 -27.21 -5.10 -2.09
C GLY A 43 -28.49 -5.93 -2.04
N GLY A 44 -29.32 -5.78 -1.03
CA GLY A 44 -30.57 -6.56 -0.90
C GLY A 44 -30.36 -8.04 -0.63
N GLY A 45 -29.24 -8.42 0.02
CA GLY A 45 -28.89 -9.81 0.30
C GLY A 45 -28.16 -10.51 -0.86
N SER A 46 -27.69 -9.76 -1.86
CA SER A 46 -26.86 -10.30 -2.95
C SER A 46 -25.39 -9.94 -2.77
N MET A 47 -24.49 -10.89 -3.12
CA MET A 47 -23.05 -10.64 -3.10
C MET A 47 -22.61 -9.78 -4.27
N ASP A 48 -23.26 -9.88 -5.41
CA ASP A 48 -22.93 -9.14 -6.64
C ASP A 48 -23.74 -7.85 -6.77
N PRO A 49 -23.15 -6.79 -7.33
CA PRO A 49 -21.78 -6.69 -7.84
C PRO A 49 -20.77 -6.12 -6.83
N TRP A 50 -21.19 -5.69 -5.65
CA TRP A 50 -20.35 -4.86 -4.76
C TRP A 50 -19.57 -5.66 -3.74
N ALA A 51 -20.21 -6.57 -3.02
CA ALA A 51 -19.56 -7.34 -1.97
C ALA A 51 -18.49 -8.29 -2.52
N SER A 52 -18.72 -8.93 -3.66
CA SER A 52 -17.75 -9.79 -4.34
C SER A 52 -16.50 -9.02 -4.76
N LYS A 53 -16.67 -7.82 -5.35
CA LYS A 53 -15.55 -6.96 -5.72
C LYS A 53 -14.76 -6.48 -4.50
N GLN A 54 -15.43 -6.19 -3.40
CA GLN A 54 -14.79 -5.79 -2.16
C GLN A 54 -13.95 -6.93 -1.57
N LEU A 55 -14.46 -8.16 -1.61
CA LEU A 55 -13.75 -9.34 -1.13
C LEU A 55 -12.47 -9.59 -1.95
N ILE A 56 -12.53 -9.50 -3.27
CA ILE A 56 -11.36 -9.65 -4.15
C ILE A 56 -10.31 -8.57 -3.82
N ARG A 57 -10.74 -7.32 -3.67
CA ARG A 57 -9.82 -6.22 -3.30
C ARG A 57 -9.14 -6.47 -1.96
N PHE A 58 -9.86 -7.00 -0.98
CA PHE A 58 -9.31 -7.30 0.33
C PHE A 58 -8.26 -8.42 0.27
N ILE A 59 -8.52 -9.49 -0.50
CA ILE A 59 -7.55 -10.58 -0.70
C ILE A 59 -6.27 -10.04 -1.32
N ILE A 60 -6.39 -9.21 -2.37
CA ILE A 60 -5.25 -8.57 -3.02
C ILE A 60 -4.50 -7.67 -2.03
N SER A 61 -5.23 -6.89 -1.21
CA SER A 61 -4.63 -5.98 -0.23
C SER A 61 -3.86 -6.73 0.85
N ILE A 62 -4.38 -7.86 1.35
CA ILE A 62 -3.64 -8.72 2.30
C ILE A 62 -2.37 -9.28 1.65
N PHE A 63 -2.45 -9.72 0.39
CA PHE A 63 -1.27 -10.22 -0.31
C PHE A 63 -0.19 -9.14 -0.46
N ILE A 64 -0.59 -7.92 -0.85
CA ILE A 64 0.32 -6.77 -0.93
C ILE A 64 0.89 -6.44 0.46
N PHE A 65 0.05 -6.41 1.50
CA PHE A 65 0.48 -6.13 2.87
C PHE A 65 1.56 -7.12 3.34
N LEU A 66 1.35 -8.41 3.13
CA LEU A 66 2.32 -9.44 3.49
C LEU A 66 3.61 -9.29 2.69
N SER A 67 3.51 -9.02 1.39
CA SER A 67 4.66 -8.81 0.51
C SER A 67 5.51 -7.60 0.96
N VAL A 68 4.85 -6.49 1.28
CA VAL A 68 5.51 -5.27 1.77
C VAL A 68 6.14 -5.48 3.15
N SER A 69 5.46 -6.23 4.04
CA SER A 69 5.95 -6.53 5.40
C SER A 69 7.24 -7.33 5.42
N ILE A 70 7.48 -8.14 4.39
CA ILE A 70 8.70 -8.96 4.26
C ILE A 70 9.91 -8.11 3.84
N ILE A 71 9.69 -7.00 3.13
CA ILE A 71 10.76 -6.15 2.60
C ILE A 71 11.46 -5.40 3.75
N ASN A 72 12.79 -5.37 3.73
CA ASN A 72 13.56 -4.67 4.76
C ASN A 72 13.35 -3.16 4.65
N ILE A 73 13.17 -2.50 5.80
CA ILE A 73 13.00 -1.04 5.87
C ILE A 73 14.14 -0.26 5.20
N ARG A 74 15.36 -0.80 5.19
CA ARG A 74 16.52 -0.19 4.51
C ARG A 74 16.30 -0.07 3.01
N VAL A 75 15.59 -1.01 2.38
CA VAL A 75 15.25 -0.96 0.96
C VAL A 75 14.26 0.18 0.71
N TRP A 76 13.24 0.31 1.55
CA TRP A 76 12.27 1.39 1.47
C TRP A 76 12.92 2.76 1.62
N LEU A 77 13.76 2.93 2.65
CA LEU A 77 14.50 4.16 2.86
C LEU A 77 15.48 4.43 1.70
N GLY A 78 16.15 3.37 1.19
CA GLY A 78 17.05 3.48 0.03
C GLY A 78 16.35 4.00 -1.23
N SER A 79 15.13 3.55 -1.46
CA SER A 79 14.33 3.87 -2.65
C SER A 79 13.41 5.10 -2.47
N ALA A 80 13.41 5.75 -1.29
CA ALA A 80 12.48 6.81 -0.94
C ALA A 80 12.42 7.96 -1.98
N TYR A 81 13.57 8.46 -2.43
CA TYR A 81 13.62 9.53 -3.42
C TYR A 81 13.09 9.10 -4.79
N TYR A 82 13.41 7.87 -5.22
CA TYR A 82 12.91 7.34 -6.50
C TYR A 82 11.39 7.20 -6.48
N ILE A 83 10.83 6.66 -5.39
CA ILE A 83 9.39 6.53 -5.21
C ILE A 83 8.71 7.90 -5.20
N TYR A 84 9.33 8.89 -4.55
CA TYR A 84 8.82 10.26 -4.51
C TYR A 84 8.79 10.91 -5.90
N PHE A 85 9.90 10.85 -6.64
CA PHE A 85 9.94 11.41 -7.99
C PHE A 85 8.96 10.72 -8.94
N LEU A 86 8.82 9.39 -8.84
CA LEU A 86 7.83 8.64 -9.60
C LEU A 86 6.41 9.07 -9.24
N SER A 87 6.11 9.23 -7.95
CA SER A 87 4.79 9.68 -7.49
C SER A 87 4.47 11.09 -7.96
N LEU A 88 5.47 11.98 -7.94
CA LEU A 88 5.34 13.34 -8.43
C LEU A 88 5.12 13.37 -9.95
N PHE A 89 5.82 12.55 -10.69
CA PHE A 89 5.61 12.39 -12.12
C PHE A 89 4.19 11.91 -12.45
N LEU A 90 3.70 10.89 -11.73
CA LEU A 90 2.33 10.41 -11.86
C LEU A 90 1.29 11.49 -11.50
N LEU A 91 1.59 12.33 -10.51
CA LEU A 91 0.72 13.44 -10.13
C LEU A 91 0.62 14.49 -11.25
N ILE A 92 1.74 14.78 -11.94
CA ILE A 92 1.74 15.65 -13.12
C ILE A 92 0.96 15.01 -14.26
N LEU A 93 1.18 13.71 -14.52
CA LEU A 93 0.45 12.96 -15.56
C LEU A 93 -1.06 13.00 -15.36
N VAL A 94 -1.54 12.87 -14.12
CA VAL A 94 -2.99 12.88 -13.84
C VAL A 94 -3.63 14.21 -14.22
N ASN A 95 -2.87 15.31 -14.16
CA ASN A 95 -3.37 16.63 -14.57
C ASN A 95 -3.66 16.72 -16.08
N PHE A 96 -2.93 15.94 -16.89
CA PHE A 96 -3.09 15.93 -18.35
C PHE A 96 -4.02 14.79 -18.83
N PHE A 97 -3.95 13.63 -18.21
CA PHE A 97 -4.60 12.39 -18.67
C PHE A 97 -5.60 11.82 -17.66
N GLY A 98 -5.85 12.52 -16.55
CA GLY A 98 -6.73 12.03 -15.51
C GLY A 98 -8.19 12.09 -15.90
N ASN A 99 -8.95 11.09 -15.45
CA ASN A 99 -10.40 11.09 -15.56
C ASN A 99 -11.03 11.97 -14.48
N THR A 100 -12.03 12.77 -14.90
CA THR A 100 -12.80 13.60 -13.99
C THR A 100 -13.77 12.74 -13.18
N GLY A 101 -13.53 12.65 -11.88
CA GLY A 101 -14.47 12.10 -10.92
C GLY A 101 -14.94 13.20 -9.96
N MET A 102 -16.26 13.42 -9.85
CA MET A 102 -16.84 14.45 -8.97
C MET A 102 -16.25 15.86 -9.15
N GLY A 103 -16.01 16.29 -10.40
CA GLY A 103 -15.55 17.64 -10.73
C GLY A 103 -14.04 17.88 -10.64
N SER A 104 -13.21 16.88 -10.36
CA SER A 104 -11.75 17.02 -10.40
C SER A 104 -11.05 15.81 -11.01
N GLN A 105 -9.96 16.09 -11.75
CA GLN A 105 -9.11 15.07 -12.36
C GLN A 105 -8.16 14.51 -11.29
N ARG A 106 -8.49 13.33 -10.73
CA ARG A 106 -7.71 12.73 -9.63
C ARG A 106 -7.33 11.27 -9.86
N TRP A 107 -7.90 10.64 -10.87
CA TRP A 107 -7.81 9.21 -11.09
C TRP A 107 -7.13 8.90 -12.42
N LEU A 108 -6.13 8.04 -12.37
CA LEU A 108 -5.56 7.40 -13.56
C LEU A 108 -6.20 6.01 -13.71
N ASN A 109 -6.88 5.79 -14.82
CA ASN A 109 -7.40 4.48 -15.15
C ASN A 109 -6.29 3.65 -15.81
N ILE A 110 -5.86 2.59 -15.12
CA ILE A 110 -4.85 1.63 -15.60
C ILE A 110 -5.54 0.31 -16.00
N GLY A 111 -6.67 0.42 -16.69
CA GLY A 111 -7.43 -0.73 -17.17
C GLY A 111 -8.23 -1.43 -16.05
N PHE A 112 -7.57 -2.25 -15.23
CA PHE A 112 -8.23 -3.05 -14.20
C PHE A 112 -8.50 -2.30 -12.88
N PHE A 113 -7.81 -1.21 -12.62
CA PHE A 113 -7.97 -0.42 -11.40
C PHE A 113 -7.72 1.06 -11.64
N ASN A 114 -8.35 1.88 -10.81
CA ASN A 114 -8.15 3.31 -10.78
C ASN A 114 -7.06 3.63 -9.74
N LEU A 115 -5.96 4.21 -10.20
CA LEU A 115 -4.88 4.68 -9.35
C LEU A 115 -5.09 6.16 -9.03
N GLN A 116 -4.95 6.51 -7.76
CA GLN A 116 -4.95 7.90 -7.31
C GLN A 116 -3.53 8.32 -6.92
N PRO A 117 -2.81 9.07 -7.76
CA PRO A 117 -1.41 9.44 -7.50
C PRO A 117 -1.21 10.27 -6.23
N SER A 118 -2.23 11.00 -5.79
CA SER A 118 -2.19 11.77 -4.54
C SER A 118 -2.05 10.89 -3.28
N GLU A 119 -2.46 9.63 -3.32
CA GLU A 119 -2.23 8.70 -2.21
C GLU A 119 -0.78 8.21 -2.20
N LEU A 120 -0.22 7.95 -3.38
CA LEU A 120 1.18 7.55 -3.49
C LEU A 120 2.15 8.64 -3.05
N ILE A 121 1.87 9.91 -3.38
CA ILE A 121 2.77 11.00 -2.99
C ILE A 121 2.77 11.23 -1.48
N LYS A 122 1.63 11.06 -0.79
CA LYS A 122 1.56 11.14 0.67
C LYS A 122 2.45 10.08 1.33
N PHE A 123 2.37 8.84 0.87
CA PHE A 123 3.21 7.75 1.36
C PHE A 123 4.70 8.01 1.06
N SER A 124 5.02 8.42 -0.16
CA SER A 124 6.40 8.68 -0.56
C SER A 124 7.02 9.86 0.17
N LEU A 125 6.24 10.91 0.48
CA LEU A 125 6.68 12.05 1.28
C LEU A 125 7.08 11.61 2.71
N VAL A 126 6.27 10.76 3.34
CA VAL A 126 6.62 10.20 4.66
C VAL A 126 7.93 9.41 4.60
N LEU A 127 8.14 8.62 3.54
CA LEU A 127 9.40 7.87 3.37
C LEU A 127 10.61 8.80 3.18
N VAL A 128 10.46 9.87 2.40
CA VAL A 128 11.55 10.84 2.17
C VAL A 128 11.90 11.57 3.47
N LEU A 129 10.90 12.02 4.22
CA LEU A 129 11.12 12.67 5.51
C LEU A 129 11.77 11.71 6.52
N ALA A 130 11.28 10.47 6.59
CA ALA A 130 11.88 9.45 7.46
C ALA A 130 13.35 9.20 7.10
N ARG A 131 13.67 9.13 5.81
CA ARG A 131 15.06 9.00 5.34
C ARG A 131 15.90 10.22 5.70
N TYR A 132 15.36 11.42 5.49
CA TYR A 132 16.04 12.67 5.80
C TYR A 132 16.43 12.72 7.28
N PHE A 133 15.47 12.56 8.18
CA PHE A 133 15.71 12.59 9.62
C PHE A 133 16.56 11.41 10.14
N HIS A 134 16.47 10.24 9.49
CA HIS A 134 17.33 9.12 9.83
C HIS A 134 18.82 9.35 9.51
N ARG A 135 19.09 10.15 8.50
CA ARG A 135 20.46 10.50 8.07
C ARG A 135 21.05 11.63 8.89
N GLU A 136 20.24 12.57 9.32
CA GLU A 136 20.60 13.72 10.16
C GLU A 136 20.59 13.30 11.63
N LYS A 137 21.64 12.57 12.07
CA LYS A 137 21.77 12.11 13.48
C LYS A 137 21.95 13.24 14.51
N ASP A 138 22.19 14.46 14.06
CA ASP A 138 22.55 15.60 14.89
C ASP A 138 21.45 16.67 15.00
N PHE A 139 20.17 16.28 14.86
CA PHE A 139 19.10 17.21 15.18
C PHE A 139 19.00 17.39 16.70
N ASN A 140 19.76 18.37 17.22
CA ASN A 140 19.52 18.92 18.54
C ASN A 140 18.18 19.69 18.50
N PHE A 141 17.12 19.05 18.94
CA PHE A 141 15.89 19.76 19.28
C PHE A 141 16.16 20.57 20.55
N TRP A 142 16.19 21.89 20.44
CA TRP A 142 16.01 22.83 21.52
C TRP A 142 14.55 23.08 21.73
#